data_761a401082d09a05a8d5d91731d83b9b
#
_entry.id   761a401082d09a05a8d5d91731d83b9b
#
_cell.length_a   1.000
_cell.length_b   1.000
_cell.length_c   1.000
_cell.angle_alpha   90.00
_cell.angle_beta   90.00
_cell.angle_gamma   90.00
#
_symmetry.space_group_name_H-M   'P 1'
#
loop_
_entity.id
_entity.type
_entity.pdbx_description
1 polymer ?
#
loop_
_entity_poly.entity_id
_entity_poly.type
_entity_poly.pdbx_seq_one_letter_code
_entity_poly.pdbx_strand_id
1 'polypeptide(L)'
;MAIKYKHKGFTLLEVMLASVLFSATMIGAIAIISSGLTTIRRAQNIKEVNSALRGFNQELSGAVMRAGCLTASQSDDAVLLWDERCAELKLTYGIKDGRLYRQGTGEEPEYLLSDGVFFAKRGEAPIFSVANNNLLTVELRAEAKNKFTTSVEYRVSL
;
A
#
# COMPACT_ATOMS: atom_id res chain seq x y z
N MET A 1 65.27 -8.66 -35.69
CA MET A 1 65.41 -8.67 -34.20
C MET A 1 64.15 -9.19 -33.59
N ALA A 2 64.05 -10.45 -33.14
CA ALA A 2 62.83 -11.07 -32.64
C ALA A 2 62.82 -10.92 -31.12
N ILE A 3 61.83 -10.19 -30.58
CA ILE A 3 61.65 -10.03 -29.16
C ILE A 3 61.02 -11.32 -28.62
N LYS A 4 61.80 -12.09 -27.91
CA LYS A 4 61.38 -13.33 -27.28
C LYS A 4 60.60 -12.99 -25.98
N TYR A 5 59.26 -12.95 -26.02
CA TYR A 5 58.42 -12.80 -24.82
C TYR A 5 58.60 -14.04 -23.94
N LYS A 6 59.22 -13.87 -22.78
CA LYS A 6 59.32 -14.89 -21.76
C LYS A 6 58.01 -14.92 -21.00
N HIS A 7 57.12 -15.85 -21.33
CA HIS A 7 55.91 -16.10 -20.54
C HIS A 7 56.32 -16.59 -19.15
N LYS A 8 56.21 -15.71 -18.17
CA LYS A 8 56.29 -16.12 -16.76
C LYS A 8 54.92 -16.76 -16.39
N GLY A 9 54.94 -18.04 -16.08
CA GLY A 9 53.76 -18.72 -15.55
C GLY A 9 53.39 -18.18 -14.17
N PHE A 10 52.08 -18.14 -13.86
CA PHE A 10 51.59 -17.77 -12.53
C PHE A 10 52.09 -18.75 -11.49
N THR A 11 52.49 -18.24 -10.32
CA THR A 11 52.85 -19.08 -9.19
C THR A 11 51.57 -19.62 -8.56
N LEU A 12 51.62 -20.81 -7.95
CA LEU A 12 50.48 -21.43 -7.22
C LEU A 12 49.92 -20.45 -6.17
N LEU A 13 50.81 -19.70 -5.51
CA LEU A 13 50.43 -18.70 -4.50
C LEU A 13 49.60 -17.56 -5.11
N GLU A 14 49.96 -17.04 -6.29
CA GLU A 14 49.23 -16.00 -7.00
C GLU A 14 47.79 -16.44 -7.35
N VAL A 15 47.64 -17.67 -7.84
CA VAL A 15 46.33 -18.23 -8.18
C VAL A 15 45.47 -18.41 -6.93
N MET A 16 46.04 -18.87 -5.81
CA MET A 16 45.32 -19.00 -4.54
C MET A 16 44.89 -17.64 -4.02
N LEU A 17 45.75 -16.65 -4.04
CA LEU A 17 45.47 -15.29 -3.57
C LEU A 17 44.39 -14.60 -4.43
N ALA A 18 44.47 -14.76 -5.75
CA ALA A 18 43.45 -14.27 -6.67
C ALA A 18 42.09 -14.91 -6.45
N SER A 19 42.06 -16.24 -6.19
CA SER A 19 40.78 -16.95 -5.94
C SER A 19 40.11 -16.51 -4.63
N VAL A 20 40.89 -16.27 -3.56
CA VAL A 20 40.36 -15.74 -2.29
C VAL A 20 39.81 -14.33 -2.47
N LEU A 21 40.55 -13.43 -3.13
CA LEU A 21 40.07 -12.09 -3.39
C LEU A 21 38.80 -12.07 -4.26
N PHE A 22 38.77 -12.90 -5.31
CA PHE A 22 37.60 -13.04 -6.15
C PHE A 22 36.37 -13.52 -5.39
N SER A 23 36.54 -14.53 -4.51
CA SER A 23 35.46 -15.05 -3.68
C SER A 23 34.92 -13.97 -2.73
N ALA A 24 35.79 -13.21 -2.08
CA ALA A 24 35.41 -12.11 -1.19
C ALA A 24 34.63 -11.01 -1.91
N THR A 25 35.07 -10.63 -3.12
CA THR A 25 34.34 -9.62 -3.92
C THR A 25 32.99 -10.12 -4.40
N MET A 26 32.87 -11.40 -4.77
CA MET A 26 31.58 -12.00 -5.17
C MET A 26 30.57 -12.02 -4.02
N ILE A 27 30.98 -12.37 -2.81
CA ILE A 27 30.11 -12.35 -1.63
C ILE A 27 29.62 -10.93 -1.36
N GLY A 28 30.51 -9.93 -1.44
CA GLY A 28 30.13 -8.52 -1.31
C GLY A 28 29.11 -8.06 -2.37
N ALA A 29 29.33 -8.44 -3.62
CA ALA A 29 28.42 -8.11 -4.72
C ALA A 29 27.02 -8.73 -4.52
N ILE A 30 26.95 -10.00 -4.13
CA ILE A 30 25.68 -10.68 -3.85
C ILE A 30 24.94 -9.99 -2.70
N ALA A 31 25.62 -9.60 -1.63
CA ALA A 31 25.01 -8.89 -0.50
C ALA A 31 24.41 -7.54 -0.94
N ILE A 32 25.10 -6.77 -1.76
CA ILE A 32 24.60 -5.49 -2.28
C ILE A 32 23.37 -5.70 -3.18
N ILE A 33 23.42 -6.67 -4.09
CA ILE A 33 22.29 -6.97 -4.98
C ILE A 33 21.06 -7.41 -4.16
N SER A 34 21.23 -8.29 -3.20
CA SER A 34 20.11 -8.78 -2.38
C SER A 34 19.47 -7.66 -1.55
N SER A 35 20.27 -6.77 -0.96
CA SER A 35 19.75 -5.60 -0.23
C SER A 35 19.04 -4.62 -1.15
N GLY A 36 19.57 -4.39 -2.35
CA GLY A 36 18.95 -3.56 -3.38
C GLY A 36 17.58 -4.09 -3.80
N LEU A 37 17.46 -5.39 -4.05
CA LEU A 37 16.19 -6.03 -4.43
C LEU A 37 15.13 -5.92 -3.33
N THR A 38 15.51 -6.06 -2.05
CA THR A 38 14.58 -5.88 -0.93
C THR A 38 14.09 -4.45 -0.82
N THR A 39 14.95 -3.47 -1.06
CA THR A 39 14.60 -2.04 -1.05
C THR A 39 13.64 -1.71 -2.19
N ILE A 40 13.90 -2.20 -3.40
CA ILE A 40 13.02 -2.00 -4.56
C ILE A 40 11.63 -2.59 -4.30
N ARG A 41 11.55 -3.81 -3.78
CA ARG A 41 10.27 -4.45 -3.44
C ARG A 41 9.49 -3.66 -2.38
N ARG A 42 10.17 -3.13 -1.36
CA ARG A 42 9.53 -2.25 -0.36
C ARG A 42 8.98 -0.98 -1.00
N ALA A 43 9.78 -0.33 -1.86
CA ALA A 43 9.34 0.89 -2.55
C ALA A 43 8.14 0.64 -3.46
N GLN A 44 8.08 -0.50 -4.16
CA GLN A 44 6.94 -0.89 -4.98
C GLN A 44 5.68 -1.09 -4.14
N ASN A 45 5.77 -1.79 -3.00
CA ASN A 45 4.64 -2.01 -2.10
C ASN A 45 4.12 -0.69 -1.52
N ILE A 46 5.01 0.22 -1.11
CA ILE A 46 4.64 1.55 -0.62
C ILE A 46 3.90 2.32 -1.72
N LYS A 47 4.40 2.28 -2.95
CA LYS A 47 3.77 2.95 -4.09
C LYS A 47 2.38 2.39 -4.37
N GLU A 48 2.21 1.07 -4.35
CA GLU A 48 0.93 0.41 -4.57
C GLU A 48 -0.10 0.80 -3.51
N VAL A 49 0.25 0.70 -2.22
CA VAL A 49 -0.62 1.11 -1.12
C VAL A 49 -0.98 2.59 -1.19
N ASN A 50 0.00 3.46 -1.42
CA ASN A 50 -0.25 4.90 -1.51
C ASN A 50 -1.12 5.26 -2.73
N SER A 51 -0.94 4.59 -3.86
CA SER A 51 -1.78 4.78 -5.05
C SER A 51 -3.23 4.38 -4.77
N ALA A 52 -3.42 3.22 -4.15
CA ALA A 52 -4.72 2.73 -3.75
C ALA A 52 -5.44 3.69 -2.78
N LEU A 53 -4.72 4.14 -1.73
CA LEU A 53 -5.26 5.09 -0.76
C LEU A 53 -5.60 6.45 -1.36
N ARG A 54 -4.80 6.96 -2.29
CA ARG A 54 -5.09 8.22 -2.99
C ARG A 54 -6.35 8.10 -3.85
N GLY A 55 -6.48 7.02 -4.61
CA GLY A 55 -7.66 6.76 -5.42
C GLY A 55 -8.93 6.70 -4.57
N PHE A 56 -8.89 5.92 -3.49
CA PHE A 56 -10.00 5.84 -2.54
C PHE A 56 -10.34 7.20 -1.90
N ASN A 57 -9.34 7.94 -1.42
CA ASN A 57 -9.57 9.24 -0.81
C ASN A 57 -10.19 10.24 -1.80
N GLN A 58 -9.71 10.25 -3.04
CA GLN A 58 -10.25 11.14 -4.08
C GLN A 58 -11.70 10.80 -4.40
N GLU A 59 -12.03 9.54 -4.51
CA GLU A 59 -13.39 9.09 -4.78
C GLU A 59 -14.32 9.36 -3.60
N LEU A 60 -13.90 8.99 -2.37
CA LEU A 60 -14.67 9.23 -1.16
C LEU A 60 -14.90 10.73 -0.93
N SER A 61 -13.87 11.56 -1.07
CA SER A 61 -14.00 13.01 -0.93
C SER A 61 -15.00 13.59 -1.94
N GLY A 62 -14.93 13.15 -3.19
CA GLY A 62 -15.89 13.56 -4.21
C GLY A 62 -17.31 13.09 -3.94
N ALA A 63 -17.50 11.94 -3.32
CA ALA A 63 -18.81 11.45 -2.92
C ALA A 63 -19.36 12.19 -1.69
N VAL A 64 -18.51 12.41 -0.68
CA VAL A 64 -18.87 13.17 0.53
C VAL A 64 -19.30 14.59 0.17
N MET A 65 -18.59 15.30 -0.68
CA MET A 65 -18.95 16.67 -1.13
C MET A 65 -20.29 16.75 -1.87
N ARG A 66 -20.79 15.63 -2.38
CA ARG A 66 -22.11 15.55 -3.05
C ARG A 66 -23.22 15.01 -2.17
N ALA A 67 -22.87 14.55 -0.98
CA ALA A 67 -23.84 14.07 0.00
C ALA A 67 -24.45 15.24 0.77
N GLY A 68 -25.66 15.11 1.27
CA GLY A 68 -26.26 16.07 2.19
C GLY A 68 -25.97 15.75 3.64
N CYS A 69 -25.86 14.47 3.95
CA CYS A 69 -25.60 13.98 5.31
C CYS A 69 -24.71 12.74 5.30
N LEU A 70 -24.00 12.55 6.40
CA LEU A 70 -23.14 11.40 6.63
C LEU A 70 -23.58 10.71 7.93
N THR A 71 -23.59 9.37 7.91
CA THR A 71 -23.75 8.56 9.12
C THR A 71 -22.77 7.38 9.08
N ALA A 72 -22.20 7.02 10.22
CA ALA A 72 -21.46 5.77 10.33
C ALA A 72 -22.41 4.59 10.48
N SER A 73 -22.04 3.41 9.99
CA SER A 73 -22.79 2.19 10.23
C SER A 73 -22.64 1.74 11.69
N GLN A 74 -23.56 0.89 12.16
CA GLN A 74 -23.51 0.35 13.53
C GLN A 74 -22.25 -0.47 13.82
N SER A 75 -21.63 -1.04 12.80
CA SER A 75 -20.39 -1.82 12.91
C SER A 75 -19.12 -0.96 12.79
N ASP A 76 -19.26 0.34 12.53
CA ASP A 76 -18.15 1.29 12.26
C ASP A 76 -17.25 0.90 11.08
N ASP A 77 -17.70 -0.04 10.25
CA ASP A 77 -16.95 -0.55 9.10
C ASP A 77 -17.39 0.08 7.78
N ALA A 78 -18.42 0.93 7.83
CA ALA A 78 -18.92 1.65 6.66
C ALA A 78 -19.44 3.04 7.00
N VAL A 79 -19.41 3.93 6.02
CA VAL A 79 -20.05 5.24 6.02
C VAL A 79 -21.19 5.25 5.02
N LEU A 80 -22.32 5.82 5.44
CA LEU A 80 -23.54 5.95 4.67
C LEU A 80 -23.69 7.40 4.23
N LEU A 81 -23.81 7.61 2.93
CA LEU A 81 -23.96 8.92 2.31
C LEU A 81 -25.41 9.10 1.86
N TRP A 82 -26.06 10.13 2.39
CA TRP A 82 -27.46 10.42 2.14
C TRP A 82 -27.63 11.57 1.15
N ASP A 83 -28.84 11.72 0.63
CA ASP A 83 -29.20 12.84 -0.24
C ASP A 83 -29.16 14.19 0.51
N GLU A 84 -29.38 15.28 -0.18
CA GLU A 84 -29.40 16.65 0.38
C GLU A 84 -30.43 16.85 1.51
N ARG A 85 -31.45 16.02 1.56
CA ARG A 85 -32.53 16.08 2.56
C ARG A 85 -32.33 15.07 3.71
N CYS A 86 -31.26 14.30 3.67
CA CYS A 86 -30.97 13.21 4.61
C CYS A 86 -32.11 12.15 4.68
N ALA A 87 -32.87 11.98 3.61
CA ALA A 87 -34.06 11.12 3.56
C ALA A 87 -33.75 9.79 2.84
N GLU A 88 -32.94 9.84 1.77
CA GLU A 88 -32.63 8.66 0.99
C GLU A 88 -31.14 8.32 1.02
N LEU A 89 -30.83 7.05 1.30
CA LEU A 89 -29.46 6.53 1.19
C LEU A 89 -29.06 6.47 -0.28
N LYS A 90 -27.94 7.14 -0.63
CA LYS A 90 -27.43 7.17 -2.00
C LYS A 90 -26.29 6.17 -2.20
N LEU A 91 -25.31 6.22 -1.31
CA LEU A 91 -24.08 5.43 -1.42
C LEU A 91 -23.64 4.95 -0.04
N THR A 92 -23.04 3.76 -0.03
CA THR A 92 -22.34 3.21 1.12
C THR A 92 -20.90 2.95 0.71
N TYR A 93 -19.94 3.42 1.51
CA TYR A 93 -18.53 3.03 1.41
C TYR A 93 -18.15 2.24 2.64
N GLY A 94 -17.45 1.14 2.48
CA GLY A 94 -17.09 0.31 3.61
C GLY A 94 -15.92 -0.64 3.32
N ILE A 95 -15.61 -1.44 4.35
CA ILE A 95 -14.62 -2.52 4.23
C ILE A 95 -15.35 -3.85 4.46
N LYS A 96 -15.22 -4.74 3.50
CA LYS A 96 -15.70 -6.12 3.58
C LYS A 96 -14.61 -7.06 3.16
N ASP A 97 -14.32 -8.07 3.99
CA ASP A 97 -13.23 -9.03 3.75
C ASP A 97 -11.86 -8.39 3.50
N GLY A 98 -11.58 -7.28 4.20
CA GLY A 98 -10.36 -6.51 4.04
C GLY A 98 -10.29 -5.68 2.75
N ARG A 99 -11.38 -5.55 1.99
CA ARG A 99 -11.43 -4.80 0.74
C ARG A 99 -12.36 -3.61 0.86
N LEU A 100 -11.94 -2.50 0.29
CA LEU A 100 -12.81 -1.32 0.17
C LEU A 100 -13.85 -1.56 -0.90
N TYR A 101 -15.10 -1.26 -0.58
CA TYR A 101 -16.22 -1.36 -1.51
C TYR A 101 -17.06 -0.07 -1.54
N ARG A 102 -17.72 0.11 -2.66
CA ARG A 102 -18.80 1.08 -2.85
C ARG A 102 -20.07 0.32 -3.18
N GLN A 103 -21.20 0.77 -2.67
CA GLN A 103 -22.50 0.19 -2.95
C GLN A 103 -23.57 1.28 -3.10
N GLY A 104 -24.23 1.33 -4.23
CA GLY A 104 -25.46 2.10 -4.45
C GLY A 104 -26.67 1.43 -3.80
N THR A 105 -27.74 2.20 -3.60
CA THR A 105 -28.97 1.65 -3.06
C THR A 105 -29.59 0.63 -4.02
N GLY A 106 -29.71 -0.63 -3.57
CA GLY A 106 -30.25 -1.72 -4.38
C GLY A 106 -29.24 -2.35 -5.37
N GLU A 107 -28.00 -1.94 -5.33
CA GLU A 107 -26.90 -2.47 -6.18
C GLU A 107 -26.04 -3.48 -5.40
N GLU A 108 -25.31 -4.31 -6.14
CA GLU A 108 -24.29 -5.16 -5.52
C GLU A 108 -23.02 -4.32 -5.19
N PRO A 109 -22.25 -4.73 -4.17
CA PRO A 109 -21.04 -4.02 -3.79
C PRO A 109 -19.98 -4.11 -4.90
N GLU A 110 -19.49 -2.95 -5.34
CA GLU A 110 -18.34 -2.80 -6.23
C GLU A 110 -17.06 -2.63 -5.43
N TYR A 111 -16.07 -3.49 -5.64
CA TYR A 111 -14.78 -3.38 -4.97
C TYR A 111 -13.86 -2.39 -5.70
N LEU A 112 -13.42 -1.37 -4.97
CA LEU A 112 -12.74 -0.20 -5.55
C LEU A 112 -11.26 -0.39 -5.83
N LEU A 113 -10.63 -1.42 -5.27
CA LEU A 113 -9.18 -1.58 -5.32
C LEU A 113 -8.79 -3.01 -5.72
N SER A 114 -7.62 -3.12 -6.37
CA SER A 114 -7.05 -4.36 -6.84
C SER A 114 -6.68 -5.34 -5.70
N ASP A 115 -6.57 -6.61 -6.04
CA ASP A 115 -6.38 -7.77 -5.13
C ASP A 115 -5.07 -7.79 -4.31
N GLY A 116 -4.32 -6.69 -4.25
CA GLY A 116 -3.00 -6.65 -3.61
C GLY A 116 -2.94 -5.95 -2.25
N VAL A 117 -3.95 -5.16 -1.91
CA VAL A 117 -3.96 -4.34 -0.68
C VAL A 117 -5.19 -4.69 0.16
N PHE A 118 -4.96 -5.01 1.43
CA PHE A 118 -6.01 -5.29 2.39
C PHE A 118 -6.09 -4.16 3.43
N PHE A 119 -7.31 -3.91 3.91
CA PHE A 119 -7.60 -2.86 4.87
C PHE A 119 -8.21 -3.46 6.13
N ALA A 120 -7.81 -2.94 7.29
CA ALA A 120 -8.28 -3.38 8.59
C ALA A 120 -8.40 -2.21 9.56
N LYS A 121 -9.05 -2.44 10.69
CA LYS A 121 -9.09 -1.50 11.82
C LYS A 121 -7.68 -1.21 12.33
N ARG A 122 -7.46 0.02 12.76
CA ARG A 122 -6.26 0.44 13.49
C ARG A 122 -6.53 0.29 14.98
N GLY A 123 -6.24 -0.88 15.54
CA GLY A 123 -6.56 -1.18 16.94
C GLY A 123 -8.06 -1.29 17.18
N GLU A 124 -8.57 -0.63 18.22
CA GLU A 124 -10.00 -0.60 18.56
C GLU A 124 -10.78 0.58 17.94
N ALA A 125 -10.06 1.50 17.26
CA ALA A 125 -10.70 2.66 16.64
C ALA A 125 -11.63 2.24 15.50
N PRO A 126 -12.79 2.93 15.34
CA PRO A 126 -13.68 2.72 14.21
C PRO A 126 -12.97 3.10 12.91
N ILE A 127 -13.26 2.38 11.82
CA ILE A 127 -12.67 2.71 10.51
C ILE A 127 -13.27 4.02 10.00
N PHE A 128 -14.58 4.18 10.14
CA PHE A 128 -15.33 5.38 9.76
C PHE A 128 -15.99 5.97 10.99
N SER A 129 -15.69 7.20 11.30
CA SER A 129 -16.38 7.96 12.33
C SER A 129 -16.93 9.27 11.77
N VAL A 130 -18.16 9.59 12.14
CA VAL A 130 -18.86 10.79 11.65
C VAL A 130 -19.18 11.69 12.83
N ALA A 131 -18.71 12.93 12.79
CA ALA A 131 -19.02 13.96 13.77
C ALA A 131 -19.96 15.01 13.16
N ASN A 132 -21.02 15.36 13.92
CA ASN A 132 -22.00 16.40 13.54
C ASN A 132 -22.64 16.19 12.15
N ASN A 133 -22.71 14.96 11.66
CA ASN A 133 -23.23 14.56 10.34
C ASN A 133 -22.53 15.18 9.12
N ASN A 134 -21.41 15.88 9.31
CA ASN A 134 -20.70 16.59 8.25
C ASN A 134 -19.18 16.41 8.26
N LEU A 135 -18.59 15.82 9.29
CA LEU A 135 -17.17 15.55 9.36
C LEU A 135 -16.94 14.04 9.41
N LEU A 136 -16.40 13.50 8.36
CA LEU A 136 -15.96 12.11 8.26
C LEU A 136 -14.48 12.00 8.62
N THR A 137 -14.17 11.19 9.60
CA THR A 137 -12.79 10.76 9.89
C THR A 137 -12.64 9.29 9.49
N VAL A 138 -11.60 8.98 8.75
CA VAL A 138 -11.29 7.62 8.31
C VAL A 138 -9.95 7.22 8.90
N GLU A 139 -9.96 6.16 9.72
CA GLU A 139 -8.77 5.57 10.29
C GLU A 139 -8.65 4.11 9.86
N LEU A 140 -7.66 3.80 9.04
CA LEU A 140 -7.46 2.44 8.56
C LEU A 140 -5.98 2.05 8.55
N ARG A 141 -5.78 0.75 8.64
CA ARG A 141 -4.50 0.10 8.43
C ARG A 141 -4.53 -0.57 7.06
N ALA A 142 -3.61 -0.19 6.19
CA ALA A 142 -3.44 -0.84 4.90
C ALA A 142 -2.26 -1.82 4.96
N GLU A 143 -2.47 -3.01 4.44
CA GLU A 143 -1.48 -4.08 4.39
C GLU A 143 -1.33 -4.58 2.95
N ALA A 144 -0.13 -4.49 2.39
CA ALA A 144 0.20 -5.08 1.12
C ALA A 144 0.53 -6.57 1.26
N LYS A 145 0.37 -7.33 0.17
CA LYS A 145 0.59 -8.77 0.07
C LYS A 145 1.92 -9.27 0.67
N ASN A 146 2.93 -8.41 0.75
CA ASN A 146 4.26 -8.71 1.31
C ASN A 146 4.42 -8.24 2.77
N LYS A 147 3.35 -8.15 3.54
CA LYS A 147 3.34 -7.72 4.96
C LYS A 147 3.81 -6.28 5.20
N PHE A 148 3.88 -5.45 4.16
CA PHE A 148 4.06 -4.02 4.37
C PHE A 148 2.78 -3.43 4.94
N THR A 149 2.88 -2.76 6.08
CA THR A 149 1.74 -2.18 6.80
C THR A 149 1.95 -0.68 6.94
N THR A 150 0.94 0.11 6.63
CA THR A 150 0.88 1.53 6.92
C THR A 150 -0.46 1.88 7.55
N SER A 151 -0.45 2.87 8.44
CA SER A 151 -1.67 3.42 9.02
C SER A 151 -1.95 4.78 8.39
N VAL A 152 -3.20 5.02 8.06
CA VAL A 152 -3.63 6.27 7.43
C VAL A 152 -4.81 6.82 8.21
N GLU A 153 -4.75 8.12 8.47
CA GLU A 153 -5.84 8.93 9.01
C GLU A 153 -6.05 10.09 8.05
N TYR A 154 -7.29 10.29 7.62
CA TYR A 154 -7.66 11.49 6.89
C TYR A 154 -9.08 11.93 7.26
N ARG A 155 -9.33 13.22 7.08
CA ARG A 155 -10.59 13.87 7.43
C ARG A 155 -11.18 14.52 6.19
N VAL A 156 -12.47 14.31 6.01
CA VAL A 156 -13.23 14.92 4.92
C VAL A 156 -14.44 15.61 5.54
N SER A 157 -14.65 16.87 5.19
CA SER A 157 -15.85 17.64 5.60
C SER A 157 -16.76 17.86 4.41
N LEU A 158 -18.07 17.91 4.69
CA LEU A 158 -19.09 18.46 3.80
C LEU A 158 -18.89 19.95 3.59
#